data_c2c2fc67a1728b078f7ca9b33e888a22
#
_entry.id   c2c2fc67a1728b078f7ca9b33e888a22
#
_cell.length_a   1.000
_cell.length_b   1.000
_cell.length_c   1.000
_cell.angle_alpha   90.00
_cell.angle_beta   90.00
_cell.angle_gamma   90.00
#
_symmetry.space_group_name_H-M   'P 1'
#
loop_
_entity.id
_entity.type
_entity.pdbx_description
1 polymer ?
#
loop_
_entity_poly.entity_id
_entity_poly.type
_entity_poly.pdbx_seq_one_letter_code
_entity_poly.pdbx_strand_id
1 'polypeptide(L)'
;MSIGFWPGGDRDGNPFVTPEITLQVADRLKQTIVKNYYRDVRELKRRLTFKGVEDKLIKIQDNLHEYVFIRSSENIFSSKYLMDSLQEIKLIIIKDHQSLYLNLVDSLINKVKLFGSHFATMDIRQDSRVHNNVFNEIVKSSIKNKLGPFPNNYFELIETEQIQILSKVKGSINLSNFSDKLVLNTLNTIKAIKKI
;
A
#
# COMPACT_ATOMS: atom_id res chain seq x y z
N MET A 1 -11.06 -3.04 -11.88
CA MET A 1 -9.98 -3.92 -12.36
C MET A 1 -8.75 -3.61 -11.53
N SER A 2 -8.09 -4.60 -10.94
CA SER A 2 -6.84 -4.40 -10.20
C SER A 2 -5.74 -5.22 -10.87
N ILE A 3 -4.51 -4.71 -10.82
CA ILE A 3 -3.33 -5.40 -11.33
C ILE A 3 -2.63 -6.02 -10.14
N GLY A 4 -2.46 -7.37 -10.14
CA GLY A 4 -1.68 -8.08 -9.14
C GLY A 4 -0.18 -7.95 -9.42
N PHE A 5 0.61 -7.88 -8.35
CA PHE A 5 2.07 -7.76 -8.41
C PHE A 5 2.68 -8.54 -7.25
N TRP A 6 3.46 -9.57 -7.53
CA TRP A 6 4.06 -10.42 -6.49
C TRP A 6 5.57 -10.20 -6.24
N PRO A 7 6.38 -9.57 -7.10
CA PRO A 7 7.78 -9.30 -6.78
C PRO A 7 7.90 -8.48 -5.49
N GLY A 8 8.72 -8.93 -4.55
CA GLY A 8 8.87 -8.33 -3.23
C GLY A 8 7.79 -8.71 -2.21
N GLY A 9 6.77 -9.48 -2.61
CA GLY A 9 5.72 -10.02 -1.73
C GLY A 9 5.72 -11.54 -1.66
N ASP A 10 6.24 -12.22 -2.70
CA ASP A 10 6.28 -13.69 -2.74
C ASP A 10 7.49 -14.22 -1.97
N ARG A 11 7.21 -14.79 -0.82
CA ARG A 11 8.20 -15.33 0.13
C ARG A 11 8.22 -16.85 0.14
N ASP A 12 7.34 -17.48 -0.64
CA ASP A 12 7.28 -18.94 -0.73
C ASP A 12 8.54 -19.47 -1.43
N GLY A 13 9.37 -20.19 -0.65
CA GLY A 13 10.66 -20.70 -1.12
C GLY A 13 11.73 -19.64 -1.42
N ASN A 14 11.49 -18.34 -1.16
CA ASN A 14 12.44 -17.27 -1.43
C ASN A 14 12.91 -16.55 -0.14
N PRO A 15 14.07 -16.90 0.41
CA PRO A 15 14.60 -16.31 1.65
C PRO A 15 15.05 -14.86 1.48
N PHE A 16 15.20 -14.36 0.26
CA PHE A 16 15.67 -13.00 -0.02
C PHE A 16 14.55 -11.95 0.06
N VAL A 17 13.29 -12.36 0.08
CA VAL A 17 12.17 -11.42 0.28
C VAL A 17 12.01 -11.13 1.76
N THR A 18 12.69 -10.09 2.21
CA THR A 18 12.62 -9.60 3.61
C THR A 18 11.50 -8.55 3.77
N PRO A 19 11.10 -8.22 5.02
CA PRO A 19 10.14 -7.13 5.28
C PRO A 19 10.58 -5.79 4.68
N GLU A 20 11.89 -5.50 4.71
CA GLU A 20 12.49 -4.29 4.16
C GLU A 20 12.35 -4.26 2.64
N ILE A 21 12.60 -5.38 1.96
CA ILE A 21 12.41 -5.51 0.50
C ILE A 21 10.94 -5.27 0.14
N THR A 22 10.00 -5.84 0.91
CA THR A 22 8.56 -5.61 0.69
C THR A 22 8.21 -4.13 0.77
N LEU A 23 8.70 -3.42 1.80
CA LEU A 23 8.48 -1.97 1.94
C LEU A 23 9.13 -1.17 0.81
N GLN A 24 10.36 -1.50 0.43
CA GLN A 24 11.07 -0.83 -0.67
C GLN A 24 10.34 -1.00 -2.00
N VAL A 25 9.82 -2.18 -2.29
CA VAL A 25 9.06 -2.45 -3.52
C VAL A 25 7.75 -1.67 -3.52
N ALA A 26 7.00 -1.66 -2.40
CA ALA A 26 5.78 -0.88 -2.27
C ALA A 26 6.03 0.63 -2.49
N ASP A 27 7.06 1.19 -1.86
CA ASP A 27 7.47 2.58 -2.06
C ASP A 27 7.86 2.86 -3.52
N ARG A 28 8.59 1.94 -4.15
CA ARG A 28 8.99 2.05 -5.56
C ARG A 28 7.78 2.07 -6.50
N LEU A 29 6.78 1.22 -6.26
CA LEU A 29 5.54 1.20 -7.03
C LEU A 29 4.80 2.53 -6.92
N LYS A 30 4.67 3.05 -5.70
CA LYS A 30 4.07 4.36 -5.43
C LYS A 30 4.80 5.49 -6.12
N GLN A 31 6.12 5.57 -5.97
CA GLN A 31 6.94 6.60 -6.62
C GLN A 31 6.86 6.53 -8.14
N THR A 32 6.85 5.34 -8.70
CA THR A 32 6.78 5.15 -10.16
C THR A 32 5.47 5.68 -10.71
N ILE A 33 4.33 5.37 -10.10
CA ILE A 33 3.05 5.85 -10.60
C ILE A 33 2.90 7.37 -10.44
N VAL A 34 3.34 7.94 -9.30
CA VAL A 34 3.28 9.40 -9.11
C VAL A 34 4.19 10.15 -10.07
N LYS A 35 5.37 9.58 -10.38
CA LYS A 35 6.25 10.13 -11.42
C LYS A 35 5.62 10.10 -12.81
N ASN A 36 4.82 9.08 -13.11
CA ASN A 36 4.05 9.03 -14.37
C ASN A 36 2.96 10.10 -14.38
N TYR A 37 2.21 10.29 -13.29
CA TYR A 37 1.25 11.39 -13.20
C TYR A 37 1.90 12.77 -13.37
N TYR A 38 3.08 12.98 -12.78
CA TYR A 38 3.85 14.21 -12.99
C TYR A 38 4.17 14.46 -14.48
N ARG A 39 4.58 13.42 -15.21
CA ARG A 39 4.85 13.51 -16.64
C ARG A 39 3.59 13.84 -17.43
N ASP A 40 2.48 13.15 -17.15
CA ASP A 40 1.20 13.37 -17.80
C ASP A 40 0.68 14.80 -17.54
N VAL A 41 0.78 15.30 -16.31
CA VAL A 41 0.40 16.69 -15.97
C VAL A 41 1.28 17.71 -16.70
N ARG A 42 2.59 17.46 -16.84
CA ARG A 42 3.47 18.32 -17.65
C ARG A 42 3.05 18.36 -19.12
N GLU A 43 2.65 17.23 -19.68
CA GLU A 43 2.13 17.16 -21.05
C GLU A 43 0.81 17.93 -21.18
N LEU A 44 -0.11 17.78 -20.26
CA LEU A 44 -1.35 18.53 -20.20
C LEU A 44 -1.09 20.03 -20.14
N LYS A 45 -0.19 20.48 -19.25
CA LYS A 45 0.16 21.90 -19.10
C LYS A 45 0.69 22.54 -20.38
N ARG A 46 1.43 21.80 -21.19
CA ARG A 46 1.93 22.32 -22.49
C ARG A 46 0.84 22.56 -23.50
N ARG A 47 -0.31 21.87 -23.39
CA ARG A 47 -1.41 21.93 -24.34
C ARG A 47 -2.59 22.75 -23.83
N LEU A 48 -2.83 22.77 -22.52
CA LEU A 48 -3.98 23.38 -21.88
C LEU A 48 -3.58 24.71 -21.22
N THR A 49 -3.22 25.70 -22.04
CA THR A 49 -2.87 27.06 -21.59
C THR A 49 -4.12 27.95 -21.46
N PHE A 50 -5.25 27.34 -21.08
CA PHE A 50 -6.53 28.05 -20.99
C PHE A 50 -6.64 28.78 -19.65
N LYS A 51 -7.33 29.93 -19.69
CA LYS A 51 -7.65 30.71 -18.49
C LYS A 51 -8.39 29.84 -17.46
N GLY A 52 -7.91 29.82 -16.22
CA GLY A 52 -8.47 29.03 -15.13
C GLY A 52 -8.06 27.54 -15.09
N VAL A 53 -7.43 27.03 -16.15
CA VAL A 53 -6.91 25.66 -16.25
C VAL A 53 -5.43 25.61 -15.95
N GLU A 54 -4.65 26.51 -16.54
CA GLU A 54 -3.19 26.55 -16.43
C GLU A 54 -2.73 26.67 -14.98
N ASP A 55 -3.28 27.60 -14.20
CA ASP A 55 -2.94 27.81 -12.80
C ASP A 55 -3.20 26.54 -11.94
N LYS A 56 -4.28 25.80 -12.25
CA LYS A 56 -4.58 24.55 -11.55
C LYS A 56 -3.58 23.46 -11.92
N LEU A 57 -3.20 23.35 -13.18
CA LEU A 57 -2.18 22.40 -13.64
C LEU A 57 -0.78 22.72 -13.04
N ILE A 58 -0.44 23.99 -12.90
CA ILE A 58 0.79 24.41 -12.20
C ILE A 58 0.78 23.90 -10.76
N LYS A 59 -0.29 24.15 -10.00
CA LYS A 59 -0.40 23.70 -8.60
C LYS A 59 -0.31 22.18 -8.47
N ILE A 60 -0.96 21.43 -9.36
CA ILE A 60 -0.87 19.96 -9.39
C ILE A 60 0.57 19.53 -9.71
N GLN A 61 1.20 20.16 -10.72
CA GLN A 61 2.58 19.85 -11.10
C GLN A 61 3.54 20.08 -9.95
N ASP A 62 3.42 21.20 -9.24
CA ASP A 62 4.31 21.57 -8.14
C ASP A 62 4.16 20.59 -6.96
N ASN A 63 2.93 20.23 -6.61
CA ASN A 63 2.66 19.21 -5.58
C ASN A 63 3.27 17.85 -5.95
N LEU A 64 3.09 17.40 -7.19
CA LEU A 64 3.67 16.14 -7.68
C LEU A 64 5.20 16.21 -7.75
N HIS A 65 5.77 17.36 -8.16
CA HIS A 65 7.21 17.57 -8.20
C HIS A 65 7.84 17.48 -6.82
N GLU A 66 7.25 18.15 -5.85
CA GLU A 66 7.71 18.13 -4.46
C GLU A 66 7.73 16.70 -3.90
N TYR A 67 6.64 15.93 -4.12
CA TYR A 67 6.55 14.54 -3.71
C TYR A 67 7.62 13.65 -4.37
N VAL A 68 7.83 13.79 -5.68
CA VAL A 68 8.71 12.89 -6.46
C VAL A 68 10.19 13.21 -6.25
N PHE A 69 10.56 14.50 -6.20
CA PHE A 69 11.96 14.93 -6.31
C PHE A 69 12.52 15.50 -5.00
N ILE A 70 11.69 16.19 -4.20
CA ILE A 70 12.14 16.79 -2.93
C ILE A 70 11.98 15.80 -1.77
N ARG A 71 10.94 14.93 -1.81
CA ARG A 71 10.66 13.92 -0.80
C ARG A 71 10.58 14.49 0.61
N SER A 72 9.96 15.65 0.77
CA SER A 72 9.72 16.19 2.10
C SER A 72 8.79 15.24 2.88
N SER A 73 9.08 15.04 4.16
CA SER A 73 8.24 14.20 5.05
C SER A 73 6.82 14.76 5.24
N GLU A 74 6.62 16.03 4.90
CA GLU A 74 5.35 16.74 5.06
C GLU A 74 4.43 16.56 3.84
N ASN A 75 4.98 16.26 2.67
CA ASN A 75 4.18 16.10 1.45
C ASN A 75 3.76 14.65 1.25
N ILE A 76 2.49 14.36 1.55
CA ILE A 76 1.87 13.05 1.32
C ILE A 76 1.07 13.12 0.03
N PHE A 77 1.44 12.30 -0.96
CA PHE A 77 0.66 12.18 -2.19
C PHE A 77 -0.76 11.67 -1.90
N SER A 78 -1.75 12.38 -2.41
CA SER A 78 -3.17 12.02 -2.35
C SER A 78 -3.74 11.85 -3.76
N SER A 79 -4.10 10.61 -4.12
CA SER A 79 -4.81 10.33 -5.37
C SER A 79 -6.19 10.98 -5.41
N LYS A 80 -6.82 11.18 -4.26
CA LYS A 80 -8.09 11.91 -4.15
C LYS A 80 -7.92 13.38 -4.53
N TYR A 81 -6.92 14.08 -3.96
CA TYR A 81 -6.63 15.47 -4.33
C TYR A 81 -6.39 15.62 -5.84
N LEU A 82 -5.57 14.73 -6.41
CA LEU A 82 -5.32 14.73 -7.87
C LEU A 82 -6.61 14.52 -8.66
N MET A 83 -7.44 13.57 -8.25
CA MET A 83 -8.71 13.27 -8.90
C MET A 83 -9.67 14.46 -8.86
N ASP A 84 -9.86 15.04 -7.67
CA ASP A 84 -10.77 16.17 -7.48
C ASP A 84 -10.31 17.38 -8.32
N SER A 85 -9.01 17.68 -8.32
CA SER A 85 -8.43 18.76 -9.12
C SER A 85 -8.60 18.54 -10.64
N LEU A 86 -8.45 17.31 -11.12
CA LEU A 86 -8.68 16.98 -12.54
C LEU A 86 -10.15 17.08 -12.92
N GLN A 87 -11.07 16.72 -12.04
CA GLN A 87 -12.51 16.89 -12.26
C GLN A 87 -12.90 18.37 -12.34
N GLU A 88 -12.32 19.23 -11.50
CA GLU A 88 -12.54 20.67 -11.61
C GLU A 88 -12.03 21.23 -12.93
N ILE A 89 -10.83 20.82 -13.38
CA ILE A 89 -10.29 21.19 -14.68
C ILE A 89 -11.24 20.74 -15.81
N LYS A 90 -11.73 19.49 -15.74
CA LYS A 90 -12.69 18.96 -16.69
C LYS A 90 -13.93 19.83 -16.81
N LEU A 91 -14.51 20.25 -15.69
CA LEU A 91 -15.70 21.11 -15.66
C LEU A 91 -15.44 22.48 -16.30
N ILE A 92 -14.28 23.10 -16.06
CA ILE A 92 -13.89 24.37 -16.68
C ILE A 92 -13.77 24.21 -18.19
N ILE A 93 -13.13 23.15 -18.66
CA ILE A 93 -12.95 22.90 -20.11
C ILE A 93 -14.29 22.70 -20.80
N ILE A 94 -15.22 21.97 -20.18
CA ILE A 94 -16.56 21.77 -20.75
C ILE A 94 -17.32 23.10 -20.81
N LYS A 95 -17.32 23.88 -19.73
CA LYS A 95 -18.11 25.08 -19.60
C LYS A 95 -17.56 26.26 -20.42
N ASP A 96 -16.26 26.50 -20.35
CA ASP A 96 -15.65 27.73 -20.79
C ASP A 96 -14.80 27.58 -22.08
N HIS A 97 -14.45 26.34 -22.47
CA HIS A 97 -13.53 26.05 -23.56
C HIS A 97 -14.05 25.02 -24.57
N GLN A 98 -15.37 24.88 -24.71
CA GLN A 98 -16.04 24.02 -25.70
C GLN A 98 -15.52 22.58 -25.75
N SER A 99 -15.12 22.03 -24.59
CA SER A 99 -14.56 20.68 -24.47
C SER A 99 -13.27 20.44 -25.26
N LEU A 100 -12.51 21.49 -25.60
CA LEU A 100 -11.27 21.34 -26.36
C LEU A 100 -10.23 20.57 -25.53
N TYR A 101 -9.64 19.52 -26.11
CA TYR A 101 -8.69 18.60 -25.47
C TYR A 101 -9.23 17.83 -24.25
N LEU A 102 -10.55 17.74 -24.09
CA LEU A 102 -11.18 17.01 -22.97
C LEU A 102 -10.70 15.56 -22.86
N ASN A 103 -10.48 14.90 -24.00
CA ASN A 103 -9.98 13.53 -24.08
C ASN A 103 -8.63 13.32 -23.37
N LEU A 104 -7.78 14.34 -23.34
CA LEU A 104 -6.48 14.26 -22.67
C LEU A 104 -6.65 14.25 -21.14
N VAL A 105 -7.56 15.09 -20.63
CA VAL A 105 -7.89 15.12 -19.20
C VAL A 105 -8.59 13.83 -18.77
N ASP A 106 -9.54 13.34 -19.58
CA ASP A 106 -10.24 12.08 -19.30
C ASP A 106 -9.29 10.88 -19.32
N SER A 107 -8.28 10.89 -20.18
CA SER A 107 -7.24 9.85 -20.17
C SER A 107 -6.48 9.82 -18.86
N LEU A 108 -6.08 10.97 -18.31
CA LEU A 108 -5.38 11.04 -17.02
C LEU A 108 -6.32 10.68 -15.87
N ILE A 109 -7.58 11.14 -15.88
CA ILE A 109 -8.59 10.75 -14.89
C ILE A 109 -8.74 9.22 -14.85
N ASN A 110 -8.83 8.57 -16.02
CA ASN A 110 -8.95 7.12 -16.11
C ASN A 110 -7.70 6.39 -15.57
N LYS A 111 -6.50 6.93 -15.84
CA LYS A 111 -5.26 6.41 -15.24
C LYS A 111 -5.30 6.49 -13.71
N VAL A 112 -5.69 7.64 -13.15
CA VAL A 112 -5.76 7.83 -11.69
C VAL A 112 -6.83 6.92 -11.07
N LYS A 113 -7.98 6.72 -11.74
CA LYS A 113 -9.00 5.75 -11.31
C LYS A 113 -8.50 4.31 -11.29
N LEU A 114 -7.70 3.94 -12.29
CA LEU A 114 -7.20 2.57 -12.43
C LEU A 114 -6.08 2.25 -11.44
N PHE A 115 -5.10 3.14 -11.33
CA PHE A 115 -3.86 2.87 -10.60
C PHE A 115 -3.81 3.48 -9.18
N GLY A 116 -4.62 4.50 -8.91
CA GLY A 116 -4.64 5.16 -7.60
C GLY A 116 -3.28 5.66 -7.17
N SER A 117 -2.89 5.32 -5.92
CA SER A 117 -1.62 5.74 -5.33
C SER A 117 -0.49 4.72 -5.50
N HIS A 118 -0.77 3.48 -5.94
CA HIS A 118 0.18 2.37 -5.78
C HIS A 118 0.46 1.55 -7.04
N PHE A 119 0.02 1.96 -8.21
CA PHE A 119 0.20 1.23 -9.48
C PHE A 119 -0.45 -0.17 -9.49
N ALA A 120 -0.19 -1.02 -8.49
CA ALA A 120 -0.65 -2.40 -8.43
C ALA A 120 -0.95 -2.83 -6.99
N THR A 121 -1.75 -3.87 -6.83
CA THR A 121 -1.99 -4.56 -5.55
C THR A 121 -0.88 -5.58 -5.34
N MET A 122 -0.13 -5.45 -4.25
CA MET A 122 0.95 -6.39 -3.94
C MET A 122 0.38 -7.64 -3.27
N ASP A 123 0.66 -8.81 -3.87
CA ASP A 123 0.32 -10.11 -3.29
C ASP A 123 1.44 -10.56 -2.35
N ILE A 124 1.09 -10.76 -1.08
CA ILE A 124 2.02 -11.29 -0.07
C ILE A 124 1.73 -12.78 0.08
N ARG A 125 2.72 -13.61 -0.22
CA ARG A 125 2.62 -15.07 -0.17
C ARG A 125 3.64 -15.66 0.78
N GLN A 126 3.25 -16.70 1.50
CA GLN A 126 4.12 -17.47 2.39
C GLN A 126 3.62 -18.91 2.50
N ASP A 127 4.52 -19.86 2.68
CA ASP A 127 4.20 -21.26 2.94
C ASP A 127 3.34 -21.41 4.20
N SER A 128 2.25 -22.16 4.09
CA SER A 128 1.33 -22.45 5.21
C SER A 128 2.03 -23.10 6.40
N ARG A 129 3.06 -23.93 6.14
CA ARG A 129 3.86 -24.58 7.20
C ARG A 129 4.63 -23.55 8.03
N VAL A 130 5.13 -22.49 7.38
CA VAL A 130 5.78 -21.36 8.07
C VAL A 130 4.77 -20.63 8.95
N HIS A 131 3.57 -20.36 8.44
CA HIS A 131 2.52 -19.73 9.24
C HIS A 131 2.13 -20.58 10.45
N ASN A 132 1.97 -21.90 10.28
CA ASN A 132 1.66 -22.82 11.38
C ASN A 132 2.78 -22.81 12.43
N ASN A 133 4.05 -22.89 12.01
CA ASN A 133 5.18 -22.84 12.94
C ASN A 133 5.21 -21.53 13.75
N VAL A 134 5.05 -20.41 13.05
CA VAL A 134 5.03 -19.07 13.71
C VAL A 134 3.86 -18.97 14.67
N PHE A 135 2.69 -19.44 14.29
CA PHE A 135 1.52 -19.46 15.15
C PHE A 135 1.75 -20.33 16.41
N ASN A 136 2.31 -21.52 16.25
CA ASN A 136 2.63 -22.41 17.37
C ASN A 136 3.61 -21.73 18.35
N GLU A 137 4.65 -21.04 17.84
CA GLU A 137 5.59 -20.30 18.69
C GLU A 137 4.92 -19.13 19.42
N ILE A 138 3.97 -18.44 18.80
CA ILE A 138 3.16 -17.40 19.45
C ILE A 138 2.36 -17.99 20.61
N VAL A 139 1.66 -19.10 20.37
CA VAL A 139 0.86 -19.77 21.42
C VAL A 139 1.75 -20.24 22.56
N LYS A 140 2.85 -20.94 22.28
CA LYS A 140 3.82 -21.37 23.30
C LYS A 140 4.36 -20.21 24.12
N SER A 141 4.76 -19.13 23.47
CA SER A 141 5.24 -17.92 24.15
C SER A 141 4.16 -17.29 25.04
N SER A 142 2.91 -17.25 24.53
CA SER A 142 1.77 -16.73 25.26
C SER A 142 1.48 -17.53 26.53
N ILE A 143 1.47 -18.86 26.43
CA ILE A 143 1.29 -19.78 27.57
C ILE A 143 2.43 -19.60 28.58
N LYS A 144 3.69 -19.62 28.12
CA LYS A 144 4.88 -19.47 28.98
C LYS A 144 4.87 -18.17 29.78
N ASN A 145 4.47 -17.07 29.14
CA ASN A 145 4.45 -15.75 29.75
C ASN A 145 3.11 -15.41 30.43
N LYS A 146 2.16 -16.35 30.46
CA LYS A 146 0.78 -16.16 30.97
C LYS A 146 0.09 -14.93 30.34
N LEU A 147 0.29 -14.74 29.03
CA LEU A 147 -0.29 -13.67 28.25
C LEU A 147 -1.37 -14.22 27.32
N GLY A 148 -2.56 -13.62 27.34
CA GLY A 148 -3.65 -13.98 26.45
C GLY A 148 -4.50 -15.17 26.91
N PRO A 149 -5.44 -15.62 26.07
CA PRO A 149 -6.49 -16.57 26.44
C PRO A 149 -6.10 -18.04 26.25
N PHE A 150 -4.87 -18.38 25.89
CA PHE A 150 -4.47 -19.73 25.55
C PHE A 150 -4.28 -20.59 26.81
N PRO A 151 -5.04 -21.71 26.99
CA PRO A 151 -4.83 -22.66 28.07
C PRO A 151 -3.58 -23.51 27.81
N ASN A 152 -3.03 -24.11 28.87
CA ASN A 152 -1.82 -24.94 28.80
C ASN A 152 -1.97 -26.13 27.84
N ASN A 153 -3.18 -26.68 27.73
CA ASN A 153 -3.51 -27.80 26.86
C ASN A 153 -4.07 -27.37 25.48
N TYR A 154 -3.79 -26.13 25.05
CA TYR A 154 -4.37 -25.59 23.78
C TYR A 154 -4.17 -26.50 22.57
N PHE A 155 -3.02 -27.16 22.46
CA PHE A 155 -2.70 -28.05 21.33
C PHE A 155 -3.39 -29.41 21.39
N GLU A 156 -4.00 -29.76 22.52
CA GLU A 156 -4.75 -30.99 22.74
C GLU A 156 -6.26 -30.79 22.49
N LEU A 157 -6.69 -29.53 22.35
CA LEU A 157 -8.07 -29.17 22.10
C LEU A 157 -8.49 -29.53 20.67
N ILE A 158 -9.76 -29.84 20.49
CA ILE A 158 -10.35 -30.01 19.16
C ILE A 158 -10.41 -28.66 18.42
N GLU A 159 -10.42 -28.73 17.09
CA GLU A 159 -10.34 -27.53 16.23
C GLU A 159 -11.41 -26.48 16.55
N THR A 160 -12.65 -26.90 16.83
CA THR A 160 -13.75 -25.99 17.18
C THR A 160 -13.49 -25.19 18.45
N GLU A 161 -12.87 -25.81 19.48
CA GLU A 161 -12.48 -25.14 20.72
C GLU A 161 -11.31 -24.17 20.47
N GLN A 162 -10.31 -24.58 19.69
CA GLN A 162 -9.19 -23.71 19.30
C GLN A 162 -9.70 -22.46 18.58
N ILE A 163 -10.64 -22.59 17.63
CA ILE A 163 -11.26 -21.47 16.92
C ILE A 163 -12.01 -20.54 17.88
N GLN A 164 -12.76 -21.09 18.83
CA GLN A 164 -13.46 -20.27 19.84
C GLN A 164 -12.50 -19.44 20.70
N ILE A 165 -11.33 -19.99 21.05
CA ILE A 165 -10.30 -19.27 21.80
C ILE A 165 -9.71 -18.18 20.91
N LEU A 166 -9.35 -18.50 19.65
CA LEU A 166 -8.78 -17.55 18.69
C LEU A 166 -9.71 -16.37 18.43
N SER A 167 -11.03 -16.59 18.36
CA SER A 167 -12.00 -15.51 18.14
C SER A 167 -12.03 -14.48 19.27
N LYS A 168 -11.54 -14.82 20.45
CA LYS A 168 -11.48 -13.95 21.64
C LYS A 168 -10.12 -13.25 21.82
N VAL A 169 -9.11 -13.60 21.01
CA VAL A 169 -7.77 -13.01 21.10
C VAL A 169 -7.84 -11.52 20.73
N LYS A 170 -7.34 -10.68 21.62
CA LYS A 170 -7.19 -9.23 21.42
C LYS A 170 -5.80 -8.80 21.88
N GLY A 171 -5.28 -7.73 21.26
CA GLY A 171 -4.00 -7.15 21.65
C GLY A 171 -2.93 -7.25 20.57
N SER A 172 -1.69 -7.03 20.96
CA SER A 172 -0.53 -7.01 20.06
C SER A 172 0.54 -7.98 20.55
N ILE A 173 1.31 -8.52 19.61
CA ILE A 173 2.43 -9.42 19.89
C ILE A 173 3.68 -8.57 20.15
N ASN A 174 4.35 -8.82 21.29
CA ASN A 174 5.66 -8.21 21.58
C ASN A 174 6.75 -9.06 20.92
N LEU A 175 7.49 -8.47 19.98
CA LEU A 175 8.56 -9.17 19.26
C LEU A 175 9.74 -9.57 20.14
N SER A 176 9.98 -8.90 21.27
CA SER A 176 11.05 -9.24 22.18
C SER A 176 10.91 -10.62 22.85
N ASN A 177 9.72 -11.20 22.76
CA ASN A 177 9.44 -12.54 23.30
C ASN A 177 9.95 -13.68 22.40
N PHE A 178 10.52 -13.36 21.22
CA PHE A 178 10.96 -14.32 20.22
C PHE A 178 12.43 -14.13 19.89
N SER A 179 13.16 -15.24 19.74
CA SER A 179 14.57 -15.27 19.31
C SER A 179 14.75 -15.94 17.93
N ASP A 180 13.76 -16.71 17.51
CA ASP A 180 13.81 -17.37 16.21
C ASP A 180 13.71 -16.37 15.05
N LYS A 181 14.70 -16.44 14.13
CA LYS A 181 14.78 -15.52 12.98
C LYS A 181 13.59 -15.65 12.02
N LEU A 182 13.07 -16.87 11.81
CA LEU A 182 11.94 -17.10 10.91
C LEU A 182 10.66 -16.50 11.50
N VAL A 183 10.45 -16.67 12.80
CA VAL A 183 9.31 -16.08 13.52
C VAL A 183 9.39 -14.56 13.47
N LEU A 184 10.54 -13.98 13.82
CA LEU A 184 10.74 -12.53 13.80
C LEU A 184 10.56 -11.95 12.39
N ASN A 185 11.10 -12.60 11.37
CA ASN A 185 10.97 -12.16 9.99
C ASN A 185 9.50 -12.18 9.54
N THR A 186 8.75 -13.23 9.84
CA THR A 186 7.32 -13.33 9.49
C THR A 186 6.49 -12.28 10.20
N LEU A 187 6.68 -12.08 11.51
CA LEU A 187 5.98 -11.06 12.29
C LEU A 187 6.33 -9.64 11.83
N ASN A 188 7.59 -9.38 11.49
CA ASN A 188 8.01 -8.09 10.92
C ASN A 188 7.40 -7.84 9.55
N THR A 189 7.20 -8.88 8.72
CA THR A 189 6.49 -8.74 7.44
C THR A 189 5.04 -8.30 7.66
N ILE A 190 4.33 -8.93 8.61
CA ILE A 190 2.95 -8.53 8.95
C ILE A 190 2.91 -7.08 9.45
N LYS A 191 3.91 -6.65 10.23
CA LYS A 191 4.04 -5.23 10.63
C LYS A 191 4.34 -4.31 9.44
N ALA A 192 5.15 -4.75 8.49
CA ALA A 192 5.46 -3.99 7.28
C ALA A 192 4.21 -3.77 6.42
N ILE A 193 3.38 -4.81 6.24
CA ILE A 193 2.12 -4.71 5.49
C ILE A 193 1.20 -3.61 6.05
N LYS A 194 1.17 -3.42 7.36
CA LYS A 194 0.37 -2.36 8.00
C LYS A 194 0.87 -0.93 7.74
N LYS A 195 2.09 -0.78 7.22
CA LYS A 195 2.70 0.54 6.91
C LYS A 195 2.51 0.93 5.44
N ILE A 196 2.14 -0.02 4.59
CA ILE A 196 1.84 0.18 3.16
C ILE A 196 0.42 0.71 2.98
#